data_5c938fc20246598f4f2e6f341704bbef
#
_entry.id   5c938fc20246598f4f2e6f341704bbef
#
_cell.length_a   1.000
_cell.length_b   1.000
_cell.length_c   1.000
_cell.angle_alpha   90.00
_cell.angle_beta   90.00
_cell.angle_gamma   90.00
#
_symmetry.space_group_name_H-M   'P 1'
#
loop_
_entity.id
_entity.type
_entity.pdbx_description
1 polymer ?
#
loop_
_entity_poly.entity_id
_entity_poly.type
_entity_poly.pdbx_seq_one_letter_code
_entity_poly.pdbx_strand_id
1 'polypeptide(L)'
;MQGQAKRDYPGSFLHQATWYREHAALEAKLSRLGLLISQGMPVCRTLVLHPVESLWYQIHPGWVNGLNAAEPAMKRLERQFRQLFHWLMQTQTDFDYGDEGILATHAAVDAAQPAALRVGQMRYRRVVICGCTCIRASTLQLLRSFSAAGGELVWIGTPPRYIAGEAFSECASLAAAGIRLPLRKSDVLRYFRAQPQSVRIMDDNAAAEIYLQMRQTDDCIFAFLWNKSMSRTLHDVPVRIPDGLYAELWDCRDGAVYALPVRNDCVSVSLAPGAVRTVRLCREQRALPPLPIPPQTEPVFLRSPAGFRLNEPNVLPLDRAALWLDEELLCAQDEILKLDRTLRGRLGMEQRSGEMLQPWARKGPDTSYPIRLCFSVLCEQLPQTPLLLALEDLPAQTLTVNGMAISLCKAAGFWVDSCFSLYALPAACWKLGENQIEWTAAYSEVCGLEAAYLLGDVGVWFRSGTPVIGCLPQTLKIGNLVYQGLPFYSGKVRYLFDVPADQKFWLQLDAFGGSCTAAACGGERTVFWGSDPIPLHSDAARTLELELILNRRNTFGPLHRFPRKQPYIAPDSFTCDDASRYCLYPTGLLCAPKVYFEESICFGGIQR
;
A
#
# COMPACT_ATOMS: atom_id res chain seq x y z
N MET A 1 1.08 12.73 15.31
CA MET A 1 -0.17 12.97 14.54
C MET A 1 -1.16 13.56 15.51
N GLN A 2 -1.58 14.80 15.35
CA GLN A 2 -2.59 15.37 16.21
C GLN A 2 -3.96 15.00 15.68
N GLY A 3 -4.74 14.30 16.44
CA GLY A 3 -6.11 13.98 16.16
C GLY A 3 -6.35 12.87 15.16
N GLN A 4 -7.42 12.16 15.41
CA GLN A 4 -7.95 11.16 14.51
C GLN A 4 -8.30 11.74 13.13
N ALA A 5 -8.75 12.99 13.09
CA ALA A 5 -9.11 13.68 11.87
C ALA A 5 -7.90 14.06 10.99
N LYS A 6 -6.70 14.06 11.53
CA LYS A 6 -5.47 14.31 10.77
C LYS A 6 -4.84 13.05 10.19
N ARG A 7 -5.64 12.21 9.55
CA ARG A 7 -5.20 11.02 8.80
C ARG A 7 -4.75 11.37 7.42
N ASP A 8 -3.92 12.37 7.35
CA ASP A 8 -3.62 12.98 6.09
C ASP A 8 -2.56 12.30 5.31
N TYR A 9 -2.44 12.81 4.16
CA TYR A 9 -1.38 12.65 3.22
C TYR A 9 -0.20 13.59 3.54
N PRO A 10 1.05 13.10 3.52
CA PRO A 10 1.46 11.70 3.28
C PRO A 10 1.23 10.78 4.48
N GLY A 11 1.16 9.47 4.22
CA GLY A 11 1.07 8.46 5.28
C GLY A 11 2.24 8.54 6.26
N SER A 12 1.98 8.28 7.54
CA SER A 12 3.03 8.29 8.57
C SER A 12 3.89 7.03 8.49
N PHE A 13 5.22 7.21 8.49
CA PHE A 13 6.23 6.14 8.63
C PHE A 13 6.89 6.15 10.01
N LEU A 14 6.33 6.88 10.97
CA LEU A 14 6.92 7.10 12.28
C LEU A 14 6.42 6.05 13.29
N HIS A 15 6.82 6.23 14.54
CA HIS A 15 6.56 5.32 15.67
C HIS A 15 5.08 5.01 15.92
N GLN A 16 4.15 5.83 15.44
CA GLN A 16 2.71 5.58 15.51
C GLN A 16 2.28 4.37 14.65
N ALA A 17 3.02 4.07 13.57
CA ALA A 17 2.77 2.88 12.76
C ALA A 17 3.24 1.63 13.50
N THR A 18 2.39 0.62 13.60
CA THR A 18 2.69 -0.63 14.30
C THR A 18 3.90 -1.37 13.73
N TRP A 19 4.14 -1.22 12.43
CA TRP A 19 5.23 -1.83 11.67
C TRP A 19 6.52 -0.98 11.63
N TYR A 20 6.59 0.11 12.39
CA TYR A 20 7.73 1.02 12.38
C TYR A 20 9.08 0.31 12.60
N ARG A 21 9.13 -0.65 13.54
CA ARG A 21 10.37 -1.41 13.81
C ARG A 21 10.73 -2.38 12.68
N GLU A 22 9.74 -2.89 11.97
CA GLU A 22 9.90 -3.80 10.83
C GLU A 22 10.28 -3.05 9.55
N HIS A 23 10.19 -1.72 9.53
CA HIS A 23 10.55 -0.87 8.39
C HIS A 23 12.01 -1.06 7.97
N ALA A 24 12.92 -1.30 8.91
CA ALA A 24 14.32 -1.56 8.62
C ALA A 24 14.54 -2.75 7.66
N ALA A 25 13.73 -3.80 7.76
CA ALA A 25 13.80 -4.95 6.84
C ALA A 25 13.33 -4.57 5.42
N LEU A 26 12.31 -3.71 5.31
CA LEU A 26 11.86 -3.17 4.02
C LEU A 26 12.91 -2.24 3.41
N GLU A 27 13.51 -1.35 4.20
CA GLU A 27 14.59 -0.46 3.75
C GLU A 27 15.81 -1.22 3.26
N ALA A 28 16.22 -2.27 3.99
CA ALA A 28 17.32 -3.13 3.56
C ALA A 28 17.04 -3.81 2.22
N LYS A 29 15.80 -4.33 2.02
CA LYS A 29 15.36 -4.89 0.75
C LYS A 29 15.39 -3.85 -0.37
N LEU A 30 14.84 -2.66 -0.13
CA LEU A 30 14.80 -1.58 -1.13
C LEU A 30 16.19 -1.04 -1.45
N SER A 31 17.10 -0.98 -0.46
CA SER A 31 18.49 -0.56 -0.66
C SER A 31 19.24 -1.54 -1.57
N ARG A 32 19.08 -2.86 -1.34
CA ARG A 32 19.68 -3.89 -2.22
C ARG A 32 19.11 -3.81 -3.63
N LEU A 33 17.79 -3.70 -3.76
CA LEU A 33 17.14 -3.54 -5.07
C LEU A 33 17.60 -2.26 -5.77
N GLY A 34 17.67 -1.13 -5.05
CA GLY A 34 18.14 0.16 -5.56
C GLY A 34 19.59 0.08 -6.05
N LEU A 35 20.47 -0.61 -5.30
CA LEU A 35 21.84 -0.86 -5.72
C LEU A 35 21.89 -1.61 -7.05
N LEU A 36 21.09 -2.67 -7.21
CA LEU A 36 21.10 -3.48 -8.44
C LEU A 36 20.48 -2.70 -9.62
N ILE A 37 19.40 -1.97 -9.42
CA ILE A 37 18.77 -1.14 -10.46
C ILE A 37 19.67 0.02 -10.90
N SER A 38 20.61 0.46 -10.07
CA SER A 38 21.57 1.52 -10.44
C SER A 38 22.76 1.02 -11.25
N GLN A 39 22.95 -0.30 -11.40
CA GLN A 39 24.09 -0.85 -12.15
C GLN A 39 23.89 -0.72 -13.66
N GLY A 40 25.00 -0.50 -14.40
CA GLY A 40 25.02 -0.51 -15.87
C GLY A 40 24.05 0.47 -16.54
N MET A 41 23.66 0.16 -17.76
CA MET A 41 22.76 0.96 -18.59
C MET A 41 21.40 0.26 -18.74
N PRO A 42 20.28 1.00 -18.79
CA PRO A 42 18.97 0.41 -19.12
C PRO A 42 18.97 -0.21 -20.52
N VAL A 43 18.34 -1.38 -20.65
CA VAL A 43 18.12 -2.01 -21.95
C VAL A 43 16.78 -1.52 -22.51
N CYS A 44 16.75 -0.26 -22.89
CA CYS A 44 15.57 0.41 -23.43
C CYS A 44 15.86 0.88 -24.86
N ARG A 45 15.07 0.42 -25.84
CA ARG A 45 15.26 0.71 -27.28
C ARG A 45 14.08 1.47 -27.89
N THR A 46 13.07 1.77 -27.11
CA THR A 46 11.85 2.42 -27.56
C THR A 46 11.65 3.75 -26.83
N LEU A 47 11.47 4.82 -27.59
CA LEU A 47 11.02 6.12 -27.08
C LEU A 47 9.54 6.28 -27.39
N VAL A 48 8.73 6.66 -26.44
CA VAL A 48 7.33 7.04 -26.64
C VAL A 48 7.24 8.55 -26.56
N LEU A 49 6.79 9.19 -27.63
CA LEU A 49 6.60 10.64 -27.63
C LEU A 49 5.55 11.03 -26.59
N HIS A 50 5.93 11.88 -25.65
CA HIS A 50 5.04 12.35 -24.60
C HIS A 50 4.03 13.36 -25.18
N PRO A 51 2.71 13.11 -25.10
CA PRO A 51 1.71 13.91 -25.81
C PRO A 51 1.37 15.24 -25.07
N VAL A 52 2.33 15.83 -24.37
CA VAL A 52 2.11 17.02 -23.54
C VAL A 52 1.74 18.25 -24.39
N GLU A 53 2.35 18.43 -25.57
CA GLU A 53 2.00 19.53 -26.49
C GLU A 53 0.55 19.44 -26.95
N SER A 54 0.07 18.22 -27.15
CA SER A 54 -1.34 17.97 -27.50
C SER A 54 -2.29 18.29 -26.36
N LEU A 55 -1.85 18.19 -25.11
CA LEU A 55 -2.59 18.61 -23.94
C LEU A 55 -2.57 20.14 -23.82
N TRP A 56 -1.39 20.77 -23.90
CA TRP A 56 -1.26 22.24 -23.80
C TRP A 56 -2.02 22.99 -24.86
N TYR A 57 -2.10 22.44 -26.07
CA TYR A 57 -2.92 23.00 -27.17
C TYR A 57 -4.40 23.10 -26.81
N GLN A 58 -4.90 22.33 -25.86
CA GLN A 58 -6.29 22.26 -25.44
C GLN A 58 -6.58 23.00 -24.11
N ILE A 59 -5.56 23.61 -23.49
CA ILE A 59 -5.74 24.31 -22.20
C ILE A 59 -6.58 25.57 -22.39
N HIS A 60 -7.58 25.71 -21.54
CA HIS A 60 -8.43 26.90 -21.44
C HIS A 60 -8.97 27.02 -20.00
N PRO A 61 -9.52 28.16 -19.56
CA PRO A 61 -10.18 28.27 -18.25
C PRO A 61 -11.21 27.15 -18.04
N GLY A 62 -11.15 26.44 -16.93
CA GLY A 62 -12.06 25.33 -16.60
C GLY A 62 -11.69 23.97 -17.22
N TRP A 63 -10.50 23.83 -17.82
CA TRP A 63 -10.03 22.55 -18.40
C TRP A 63 -9.82 21.42 -17.39
N VAL A 64 -9.70 21.76 -16.11
CA VAL A 64 -9.60 20.79 -15.00
C VAL A 64 -10.71 20.98 -13.99
N ASN A 65 -11.05 19.90 -13.30
CA ASN A 65 -11.86 19.90 -12.09
C ASN A 65 -11.04 19.23 -10.99
N GLY A 66 -10.50 20.03 -10.08
CA GLY A 66 -9.47 19.56 -9.14
C GLY A 66 -8.22 19.07 -9.89
N LEU A 67 -7.82 17.82 -9.62
CA LEU A 67 -6.68 17.17 -10.28
C LEU A 67 -7.07 16.36 -11.53
N ASN A 68 -8.31 16.44 -11.98
CA ASN A 68 -8.80 15.64 -13.10
C ASN A 68 -9.12 16.51 -14.31
N ALA A 69 -8.78 16.01 -15.50
CA ALA A 69 -9.21 16.63 -16.74
C ALA A 69 -10.75 16.71 -16.80
N ALA A 70 -11.31 17.87 -17.09
CA ALA A 70 -12.74 18.06 -17.23
C ALA A 70 -13.21 17.69 -18.64
N GLU A 71 -12.44 18.08 -19.66
CA GLU A 71 -12.81 17.98 -21.07
C GLU A 71 -12.75 16.54 -21.63
N PRO A 72 -13.73 16.14 -22.46
CA PRO A 72 -13.76 14.80 -23.06
C PRO A 72 -12.54 14.48 -23.93
N ALA A 73 -11.98 15.47 -24.62
CA ALA A 73 -10.78 15.28 -25.45
C ALA A 73 -9.54 14.97 -24.61
N MET A 74 -9.36 15.70 -23.51
CA MET A 74 -8.27 15.47 -22.55
C MET A 74 -8.39 14.13 -21.83
N LYS A 75 -9.61 13.78 -21.39
CA LYS A 75 -9.88 12.43 -20.81
C LYS A 75 -9.59 11.30 -21.78
N ARG A 76 -9.83 11.52 -23.08
CA ARG A 76 -9.50 10.56 -24.13
C ARG A 76 -7.99 10.42 -24.28
N LEU A 77 -7.26 11.53 -24.34
CA LEU A 77 -5.80 11.56 -24.44
C LEU A 77 -5.15 10.84 -23.25
N GLU A 78 -5.57 11.17 -22.02
CA GLU A 78 -5.11 10.53 -20.80
C GLU A 78 -5.36 9.01 -20.80
N ARG A 79 -6.56 8.60 -21.25
CA ARG A 79 -6.90 7.18 -21.38
C ARG A 79 -6.01 6.47 -22.38
N GLN A 80 -5.77 7.06 -23.55
CA GLN A 80 -4.90 6.50 -24.60
C GLN A 80 -3.45 6.36 -24.10
N PHE A 81 -2.96 7.36 -23.37
CA PHE A 81 -1.64 7.37 -22.76
C PHE A 81 -1.48 6.23 -21.75
N ARG A 82 -2.44 6.08 -20.83
CA ARG A 82 -2.46 4.95 -19.88
C ARG A 82 -2.58 3.59 -20.55
N GLN A 83 -3.43 3.47 -21.56
CA GLN A 83 -3.62 2.21 -22.29
C GLN A 83 -2.34 1.79 -23.00
N LEU A 84 -1.65 2.71 -23.66
CA LEU A 84 -0.37 2.43 -24.33
C LEU A 84 0.67 1.94 -23.32
N PHE A 85 0.81 2.61 -22.18
CA PHE A 85 1.70 2.15 -21.10
C PHE A 85 1.45 0.69 -20.76
N HIS A 86 0.22 0.33 -20.43
CA HIS A 86 -0.12 -1.05 -20.06
C HIS A 86 0.10 -2.05 -21.20
N TRP A 87 -0.17 -1.66 -22.45
CA TRP A 87 0.03 -2.55 -23.60
C TRP A 87 1.51 -2.83 -23.85
N LEU A 88 2.36 -1.82 -23.78
CA LEU A 88 3.81 -1.98 -23.93
C LEU A 88 4.38 -2.86 -22.79
N MET A 89 3.98 -2.58 -21.56
CA MET A 89 4.42 -3.39 -20.41
C MET A 89 3.98 -4.86 -20.52
N GLN A 90 2.78 -5.14 -21.06
CA GLN A 90 2.30 -6.52 -21.29
C GLN A 90 3.10 -7.26 -22.37
N THR A 91 3.85 -6.55 -23.20
CA THR A 91 4.73 -7.14 -24.23
C THR A 91 6.19 -7.18 -23.77
N GLN A 92 6.48 -6.85 -22.51
CA GLN A 92 7.83 -6.68 -21.95
C GLN A 92 8.69 -5.70 -22.77
N THR A 93 8.04 -4.72 -23.40
CA THR A 93 8.73 -3.65 -24.11
C THR A 93 9.01 -2.53 -23.13
N ASP A 94 10.26 -2.37 -22.73
CA ASP A 94 10.70 -1.22 -21.95
C ASP A 94 10.78 0.02 -22.83
N PHE A 95 10.44 1.19 -22.29
CA PHE A 95 10.41 2.44 -23.03
C PHE A 95 10.60 3.65 -22.12
N ASP A 96 11.11 4.71 -22.69
CA ASP A 96 11.18 6.03 -22.07
C ASP A 96 10.19 6.99 -22.73
N TYR A 97 9.74 8.00 -21.99
CA TYR A 97 8.94 9.09 -22.54
C TYR A 97 9.85 10.21 -23.05
N GLY A 98 9.64 10.62 -24.30
CA GLY A 98 10.36 11.72 -24.93
C GLY A 98 9.57 13.02 -24.83
N ASP A 99 10.02 13.94 -23.97
CA ASP A 99 9.54 15.32 -23.93
C ASP A 99 10.10 16.11 -25.12
N GLU A 100 9.25 16.82 -25.83
CA GLU A 100 9.65 17.53 -27.06
C GLU A 100 10.63 18.70 -26.80
N GLY A 101 10.62 19.31 -25.61
CA GLY A 101 11.61 20.30 -25.21
C GLY A 101 12.98 19.70 -24.98
N ILE A 102 13.02 18.52 -24.31
CA ILE A 102 14.27 17.77 -24.11
C ILE A 102 14.79 17.25 -25.45
N LEU A 103 13.92 16.74 -26.31
CA LEU A 103 14.30 16.28 -27.65
C LEU A 103 14.91 17.39 -28.50
N ALA A 104 14.36 18.61 -28.44
CA ALA A 104 14.86 19.75 -29.20
C ALA A 104 16.30 20.15 -28.83
N THR A 105 16.71 19.90 -27.58
CA THR A 105 18.02 20.34 -27.05
C THR A 105 19.04 19.22 -26.90
N HIS A 106 18.59 17.98 -26.67
CA HIS A 106 19.48 16.86 -26.31
C HIS A 106 19.42 15.68 -27.29
N ALA A 107 18.51 15.70 -28.29
CA ALA A 107 18.41 14.63 -29.24
C ALA A 107 19.28 14.86 -30.48
N ALA A 108 19.85 13.79 -31.01
CA ALA A 108 20.55 13.75 -32.26
C ALA A 108 20.32 12.40 -32.96
N VAL A 109 20.28 12.41 -34.30
CA VAL A 109 20.20 11.18 -35.10
C VAL A 109 21.60 10.62 -35.32
N ASP A 110 21.80 9.37 -34.92
CA ASP A 110 22.97 8.60 -35.26
C ASP A 110 22.62 7.68 -36.45
N ALA A 111 23.19 7.97 -37.58
CA ALA A 111 22.95 7.26 -38.84
C ALA A 111 23.78 5.96 -38.99
N ALA A 112 24.66 5.65 -38.02
CA ALA A 112 25.35 4.36 -38.00
C ALA A 112 24.33 3.22 -37.92
N GLN A 113 24.56 2.16 -38.73
CA GLN A 113 23.61 1.05 -38.79
C GLN A 113 23.81 0.08 -37.62
N PRO A 114 22.76 -0.28 -36.93
CA PRO A 114 21.36 0.19 -37.05
C PRO A 114 21.18 1.62 -36.53
N ALA A 115 20.44 2.45 -37.27
CA ALA A 115 20.18 3.84 -36.91
C ALA A 115 19.57 3.97 -35.52
N ALA A 116 19.94 5.04 -34.81
CA ALA A 116 19.43 5.33 -33.48
C ALA A 116 19.10 6.82 -33.27
N LEU A 117 18.04 7.09 -32.55
CA LEU A 117 17.79 8.40 -31.95
C LEU A 117 18.55 8.44 -30.62
N ARG A 118 19.59 9.23 -30.53
CA ARG A 118 20.34 9.45 -29.29
C ARG A 118 19.70 10.59 -28.52
N VAL A 119 19.40 10.39 -27.24
CA VAL A 119 18.94 11.43 -26.31
C VAL A 119 19.82 11.34 -25.06
N GLY A 120 20.71 12.31 -24.85
CA GLY A 120 21.74 12.19 -23.84
C GLY A 120 22.60 10.94 -24.05
N GLN A 121 22.60 10.03 -23.10
CA GLN A 121 23.33 8.76 -23.18
C GLN A 121 22.50 7.61 -23.78
N MET A 122 21.16 7.77 -23.84
CA MET A 122 20.27 6.72 -24.33
C MET A 122 20.23 6.67 -25.86
N ARG A 123 19.99 5.47 -26.41
CA ARG A 123 19.95 5.20 -27.85
C ARG A 123 18.70 4.39 -28.19
N TYR A 124 17.74 5.02 -28.86
CA TYR A 124 16.47 4.41 -29.25
C TYR A 124 16.48 4.01 -30.72
N ARG A 125 16.05 2.80 -31.02
CA ARG A 125 15.89 2.29 -32.39
C ARG A 125 14.48 2.55 -32.92
N ARG A 126 13.54 2.84 -32.02
CA ARG A 126 12.12 3.01 -32.32
C ARG A 126 11.58 4.23 -31.60
N VAL A 127 10.77 5.00 -32.32
CA VAL A 127 9.96 6.08 -31.74
C VAL A 127 8.49 5.78 -31.97
N VAL A 128 7.70 5.76 -30.90
CA VAL A 128 6.26 5.51 -30.90
C VAL A 128 5.51 6.82 -30.74
N ILE A 129 4.60 7.12 -31.65
CA ILE A 129 3.74 8.30 -31.62
C ILE A 129 2.29 7.83 -31.43
N CYS A 130 1.67 8.16 -30.29
CA CYS A 130 0.32 7.73 -29.95
C CYS A 130 -0.48 8.86 -29.30
N GLY A 131 -1.67 9.12 -29.80
CA GLY A 131 -2.59 10.10 -29.24
C GLY A 131 -2.18 11.56 -29.45
N CYS A 132 -1.04 11.84 -30.05
CA CYS A 132 -0.58 13.19 -30.33
C CYS A 132 -1.48 13.84 -31.41
N THR A 133 -2.04 15.00 -31.10
CA THR A 133 -2.79 15.83 -32.05
C THR A 133 -1.97 17.01 -32.55
N CYS A 134 -1.03 17.49 -31.74
CA CYS A 134 -0.08 18.55 -32.01
C CYS A 134 1.34 18.11 -31.62
N ILE A 135 2.34 18.49 -32.41
CA ILE A 135 3.78 18.34 -32.11
C ILE A 135 4.53 19.62 -32.49
N ARG A 136 5.77 19.77 -32.01
CA ARG A 136 6.64 20.89 -32.39
C ARG A 136 7.23 20.69 -33.78
N ALA A 137 7.56 21.79 -34.46
CA ALA A 137 8.27 21.75 -35.73
C ALA A 137 9.64 21.05 -35.64
N SER A 138 10.38 21.30 -34.55
CA SER A 138 11.67 20.65 -34.26
C SER A 138 11.51 19.11 -34.13
N THR A 139 10.45 18.66 -33.50
CA THR A 139 10.14 17.23 -33.36
C THR A 139 9.84 16.62 -34.73
N LEU A 140 9.04 17.27 -35.58
CA LEU A 140 8.80 16.78 -36.94
C LEU A 140 10.11 16.64 -37.73
N GLN A 141 10.98 17.65 -37.69
CA GLN A 141 12.28 17.61 -38.37
C GLN A 141 13.14 16.47 -37.84
N LEU A 142 13.19 16.27 -36.52
CA LEU A 142 13.94 15.18 -35.89
C LEU A 142 13.42 13.80 -36.35
N LEU A 143 12.09 13.60 -36.36
CA LEU A 143 11.45 12.36 -36.82
C LEU A 143 11.72 12.07 -38.29
N ARG A 144 11.74 13.11 -39.13
CA ARG A 144 12.11 12.98 -40.56
C ARG A 144 13.57 12.51 -40.70
N SER A 145 14.48 13.18 -40.03
CA SER A 145 15.92 12.80 -40.08
C SER A 145 16.14 11.39 -39.57
N PHE A 146 15.44 11.02 -38.49
CA PHE A 146 15.53 9.67 -37.93
C PHE A 146 14.98 8.61 -38.87
N SER A 147 13.83 8.85 -39.50
CA SER A 147 13.24 7.96 -40.51
C SER A 147 14.13 7.83 -41.74
N ALA A 148 14.71 8.93 -42.24
CA ALA A 148 15.62 8.94 -43.38
C ALA A 148 16.92 8.16 -43.12
N ALA A 149 17.39 8.13 -41.87
CA ALA A 149 18.52 7.32 -41.44
C ALA A 149 18.19 5.82 -41.29
N GLY A 150 16.92 5.42 -41.45
CA GLY A 150 16.47 4.03 -41.28
C GLY A 150 15.96 3.73 -39.86
N GLY A 151 15.72 4.74 -39.05
CA GLY A 151 15.08 4.60 -37.73
C GLY A 151 13.59 4.23 -37.83
N GLU A 152 13.09 3.49 -36.88
CA GLU A 152 11.74 2.94 -36.91
C GLU A 152 10.73 3.91 -36.27
N LEU A 153 9.76 4.40 -37.04
CA LEU A 153 8.64 5.19 -36.57
C LEU A 153 7.37 4.33 -36.51
N VAL A 154 6.75 4.26 -35.33
CA VAL A 154 5.49 3.52 -35.11
C VAL A 154 4.38 4.50 -34.74
N TRP A 155 3.42 4.66 -35.64
CA TRP A 155 2.26 5.52 -35.49
C TRP A 155 1.07 4.69 -35.03
N ILE A 156 0.54 5.01 -33.83
CA ILE A 156 -0.61 4.30 -33.26
C ILE A 156 -1.83 5.23 -33.26
N GLY A 157 -2.84 4.86 -34.04
CA GLY A 157 -4.02 5.67 -34.27
C GLY A 157 -3.80 6.75 -35.33
N THR A 158 -4.39 7.92 -35.11
CA THR A 158 -4.33 9.05 -36.07
C THR A 158 -3.05 9.86 -35.86
N PRO A 159 -2.26 10.13 -36.91
CA PRO A 159 -1.11 11.02 -36.81
C PRO A 159 -1.50 12.45 -36.42
N PRO A 160 -0.57 13.23 -35.83
CA PRO A 160 -0.80 14.65 -35.50
C PRO A 160 -1.24 15.45 -36.72
N ARG A 161 -2.15 16.39 -36.50
CA ARG A 161 -2.69 17.28 -37.55
C ARG A 161 -2.22 18.72 -37.40
N TYR A 162 -1.59 19.05 -36.28
CA TYR A 162 -1.11 20.38 -35.97
C TYR A 162 0.37 20.36 -35.66
N ILE A 163 1.08 21.38 -36.14
CA ILE A 163 2.48 21.65 -35.83
C ILE A 163 2.54 23.06 -35.25
N ALA A 164 3.02 23.18 -34.04
CA ALA A 164 3.06 24.45 -33.31
C ALA A 164 1.71 25.21 -33.32
N GLY A 165 0.59 24.48 -33.35
CA GLY A 165 -0.76 25.04 -33.36
C GLY A 165 -1.36 25.30 -34.75
N GLU A 166 -0.58 25.21 -35.83
CA GLU A 166 -1.07 25.38 -37.20
C GLU A 166 -1.42 24.05 -37.85
N ALA A 167 -2.47 24.02 -38.68
CA ALA A 167 -2.89 22.81 -39.40
C ALA A 167 -1.86 22.39 -40.44
N PHE A 168 -1.49 21.09 -40.43
CA PHE A 168 -0.40 20.60 -41.26
C PHE A 168 -0.61 19.14 -41.71
N SER A 169 -0.24 18.81 -42.95
CA SER A 169 -0.44 17.47 -43.51
C SER A 169 0.81 16.58 -43.55
N GLU A 170 1.99 17.12 -43.29
CA GLU A 170 3.25 16.39 -43.43
C GLU A 170 3.42 15.20 -42.48
N CYS A 171 2.83 15.24 -41.29
CA CYS A 171 2.82 14.10 -40.39
C CYS A 171 2.13 12.88 -41.02
N ALA A 172 1.09 13.09 -41.83
CA ALA A 172 0.41 11.99 -42.52
C ALA A 172 1.28 11.34 -43.56
N SER A 173 2.07 12.12 -44.31
CA SER A 173 3.04 11.60 -45.30
C SER A 173 4.17 10.82 -44.63
N LEU A 174 4.73 11.35 -43.54
CA LEU A 174 5.76 10.64 -42.76
C LEU A 174 5.20 9.36 -42.13
N ALA A 175 3.97 9.37 -41.66
CA ALA A 175 3.30 8.20 -41.12
C ALA A 175 3.01 7.13 -42.19
N ALA A 176 2.76 7.53 -43.43
CA ALA A 176 2.57 6.60 -44.54
C ALA A 176 3.88 5.82 -44.91
N ALA A 177 5.04 6.44 -44.69
CA ALA A 177 6.34 5.80 -44.86
C ALA A 177 6.78 4.95 -43.65
N GLY A 178 6.14 5.09 -42.51
CA GLY A 178 6.42 4.35 -41.26
C GLY A 178 5.46 3.20 -41.01
N ILE A 179 5.56 2.63 -39.83
CA ILE A 179 4.66 1.55 -39.37
C ILE A 179 3.39 2.20 -38.81
N ARG A 180 2.22 1.82 -39.35
CA ARG A 180 0.92 2.30 -38.87
C ARG A 180 0.13 1.19 -38.19
N LEU A 181 -0.27 1.43 -36.95
CA LEU A 181 -1.09 0.50 -36.19
C LEU A 181 -2.44 1.17 -35.83
N PRO A 182 -3.55 0.46 -35.95
CA PRO A 182 -4.80 0.92 -35.33
C PRO A 182 -4.63 1.05 -33.82
N LEU A 183 -5.35 2.00 -33.21
CA LEU A 183 -5.38 2.13 -31.73
C LEU A 183 -6.28 1.03 -31.14
N ARG A 184 -5.84 -0.21 -31.27
CA ARG A 184 -6.49 -1.41 -30.73
C ARG A 184 -5.47 -2.28 -30.01
N LYS A 185 -5.84 -2.78 -28.84
CA LYS A 185 -4.97 -3.61 -28.00
C LYS A 185 -4.35 -4.77 -28.78
N SER A 186 -5.15 -5.52 -29.52
CA SER A 186 -4.68 -6.70 -30.29
C SER A 186 -3.59 -6.38 -31.30
N ASP A 187 -3.70 -5.24 -32.00
CA ASP A 187 -2.74 -4.88 -33.04
C ASP A 187 -1.43 -4.40 -32.42
N VAL A 188 -1.50 -3.61 -31.36
CA VAL A 188 -0.32 -3.13 -30.61
C VAL A 188 0.41 -4.31 -29.96
N LEU A 189 -0.31 -5.19 -29.25
CA LEU A 189 0.32 -6.37 -28.63
C LEU A 189 0.98 -7.29 -29.68
N ARG A 190 0.29 -7.56 -30.80
CA ARG A 190 0.85 -8.41 -31.87
C ARG A 190 2.14 -7.85 -32.42
N TYR A 191 2.18 -6.55 -32.71
CA TYR A 191 3.36 -5.91 -33.24
C TYR A 191 4.54 -5.96 -32.27
N PHE A 192 4.35 -5.54 -31.02
CA PHE A 192 5.44 -5.48 -30.05
C PHE A 192 5.90 -6.87 -29.57
N ARG A 193 5.00 -7.85 -29.48
CA ARG A 193 5.39 -9.24 -29.18
C ARG A 193 6.23 -9.90 -30.28
N ALA A 194 6.09 -9.47 -31.52
CA ALA A 194 6.90 -9.98 -32.62
C ALA A 194 8.33 -9.39 -32.62
N GLN A 195 8.60 -8.36 -31.81
CA GLN A 195 9.91 -7.74 -31.77
C GLN A 195 10.93 -8.60 -31.03
N PRO A 196 12.21 -8.60 -31.44
CA PRO A 196 13.26 -9.32 -30.75
C PRO A 196 13.49 -8.78 -29.35
N GLN A 197 13.52 -9.68 -28.37
CA GLN A 197 13.79 -9.38 -26.96
C GLN A 197 14.86 -10.34 -26.45
N SER A 198 15.84 -9.83 -25.68
CA SER A 198 16.90 -10.65 -25.09
C SER A 198 16.38 -11.53 -23.95
N VAL A 199 15.45 -11.03 -23.16
CA VAL A 199 14.76 -11.78 -22.09
C VAL A 199 13.27 -11.74 -22.39
N ARG A 200 12.57 -12.86 -22.26
CA ARG A 200 11.15 -12.94 -22.57
C ARG A 200 10.41 -13.90 -21.66
N ILE A 201 9.27 -13.45 -21.11
CA ILE A 201 8.32 -14.29 -20.39
C ILE A 201 7.52 -15.09 -21.44
N MET A 202 7.56 -16.40 -21.34
CA MET A 202 6.99 -17.30 -22.36
C MET A 202 5.50 -17.60 -22.16
N ASP A 203 4.98 -17.41 -20.94
CA ASP A 203 3.55 -17.54 -20.64
C ASP A 203 2.87 -16.17 -20.81
N ASP A 204 1.94 -16.07 -21.75
CA ASP A 204 1.21 -14.83 -22.06
C ASP A 204 0.34 -14.32 -20.89
N ASN A 205 -0.20 -15.21 -20.07
CA ASN A 205 -0.99 -14.83 -18.89
C ASN A 205 -0.10 -14.25 -17.79
N ALA A 206 1.04 -14.90 -17.54
CA ALA A 206 2.05 -14.37 -16.61
C ALA A 206 2.65 -13.06 -17.14
N ALA A 207 2.92 -12.95 -18.42
CA ALA A 207 3.44 -11.74 -19.07
C ALA A 207 2.49 -10.54 -18.91
N ALA A 208 1.18 -10.77 -18.85
CA ALA A 208 0.20 -9.72 -18.58
C ALA A 208 0.27 -9.18 -17.15
N GLU A 209 0.81 -9.95 -16.21
CA GLU A 209 0.90 -9.61 -14.79
C GLU A 209 2.32 -9.22 -14.34
N ILE A 210 3.34 -9.45 -15.15
CA ILE A 210 4.73 -9.15 -14.79
C ILE A 210 5.24 -7.93 -15.56
N TYR A 211 5.80 -6.96 -14.84
CA TYR A 211 6.62 -5.91 -15.43
C TYR A 211 8.08 -6.35 -15.42
N LEU A 212 8.72 -6.25 -16.56
CA LEU A 212 10.11 -6.60 -16.77
C LEU A 212 10.91 -5.34 -17.10
N GLN A 213 11.96 -5.09 -16.32
CA GLN A 213 12.98 -4.09 -16.62
C GLN A 213 14.34 -4.77 -16.69
N MET A 214 15.20 -4.32 -17.59
CA MET A 214 16.54 -4.87 -17.74
C MET A 214 17.61 -3.79 -17.65
N ARG A 215 18.74 -4.18 -17.07
CA ARG A 215 19.95 -3.35 -17.07
C ARG A 215 21.13 -4.22 -17.54
N GLN A 216 22.03 -3.61 -18.26
CA GLN A 216 23.20 -4.30 -18.82
C GLN A 216 24.47 -3.61 -18.35
N THR A 217 25.40 -4.38 -17.84
CA THR A 217 26.81 -4.02 -17.62
C THR A 217 27.66 -4.67 -18.71
N ASP A 218 28.99 -4.49 -18.65
CA ASP A 218 29.91 -5.17 -19.57
C ASP A 218 29.87 -6.70 -19.40
N ASP A 219 29.61 -7.19 -18.18
CA ASP A 219 29.74 -8.59 -17.82
C ASP A 219 28.39 -9.33 -17.70
N CYS A 220 27.29 -8.63 -17.48
CA CYS A 220 26.02 -9.29 -17.19
C CYS A 220 24.79 -8.45 -17.54
N ILE A 221 23.64 -9.13 -17.54
CA ILE A 221 22.31 -8.52 -17.62
C ILE A 221 21.59 -8.77 -16.31
N PHE A 222 21.03 -7.72 -15.70
CA PHE A 222 20.07 -7.84 -14.62
C PHE A 222 18.65 -7.73 -15.19
N ALA A 223 17.81 -8.72 -14.91
CA ALA A 223 16.40 -8.73 -15.23
C ALA A 223 15.58 -8.63 -13.93
N PHE A 224 14.79 -7.57 -13.81
CA PHE A 224 13.90 -7.30 -12.67
C PHE A 224 12.48 -7.66 -13.08
N LEU A 225 11.93 -8.70 -12.47
CA LEU A 225 10.58 -9.18 -12.71
C LEU A 225 9.69 -8.79 -11.53
N TRP A 226 8.69 -7.96 -11.76
CA TRP A 226 7.74 -7.53 -10.74
C TRP A 226 6.34 -8.06 -11.04
N ASN A 227 5.81 -8.89 -10.14
CA ASN A 227 4.41 -9.29 -10.17
C ASN A 227 3.53 -8.13 -9.68
N LYS A 228 2.83 -7.45 -10.59
CA LYS A 228 1.94 -6.32 -10.24
C LYS A 228 0.64 -6.75 -9.57
N SER A 229 0.27 -8.04 -9.66
CA SER A 229 -0.91 -8.56 -8.97
C SER A 229 -0.68 -8.57 -7.47
N MET A 230 -1.61 -8.01 -6.72
CA MET A 230 -1.57 -8.01 -5.25
C MET A 230 -2.31 -9.20 -4.63
N SER A 231 -2.82 -10.13 -5.46
CA SER A 231 -3.62 -11.28 -4.99
C SER A 231 -3.25 -12.62 -5.63
N ARG A 232 -2.50 -12.63 -6.73
CA ARG A 232 -2.15 -13.85 -7.48
C ARG A 232 -0.68 -14.18 -7.35
N THR A 233 -0.36 -15.38 -6.90
CA THR A 233 0.96 -15.98 -7.06
C THR A 233 1.11 -16.53 -8.48
N LEU A 234 2.25 -16.28 -9.08
CA LEU A 234 2.64 -16.82 -10.38
C LEU A 234 3.69 -17.89 -10.13
N HIS A 235 3.36 -19.14 -10.42
CA HIS A 235 4.22 -20.29 -10.19
C HIS A 235 4.97 -20.67 -11.46
N ASP A 236 6.25 -21.01 -11.32
CA ASP A 236 7.08 -21.65 -12.35
C ASP A 236 7.02 -20.96 -13.74
N VAL A 237 7.03 -19.63 -13.71
CA VAL A 237 6.96 -18.82 -14.93
C VAL A 237 8.22 -19.04 -15.77
N PRO A 238 8.09 -19.56 -17.02
CA PRO A 238 9.23 -19.76 -17.89
C PRO A 238 9.69 -18.43 -18.48
N VAL A 239 10.94 -18.07 -18.21
CA VAL A 239 11.59 -16.87 -18.71
C VAL A 239 12.74 -17.28 -19.62
N ARG A 240 12.59 -17.03 -20.94
CA ARG A 240 13.64 -17.26 -21.92
C ARG A 240 14.74 -16.22 -21.75
N ILE A 241 15.98 -16.68 -21.81
CA ILE A 241 17.19 -15.89 -21.67
C ILE A 241 18.08 -16.07 -22.94
N PRO A 242 19.07 -15.20 -23.17
CA PRO A 242 20.03 -15.39 -24.26
C PRO A 242 20.81 -16.69 -24.08
N ASP A 243 21.09 -17.34 -25.21
CA ASP A 243 21.87 -18.59 -25.28
C ASP A 243 23.25 -18.43 -24.65
N GLY A 244 23.73 -19.49 -23.99
CA GLY A 244 25.08 -19.55 -23.43
C GLY A 244 25.28 -18.71 -22.18
N LEU A 245 24.22 -18.19 -21.55
CA LEU A 245 24.29 -17.51 -20.27
C LEU A 245 23.87 -18.41 -19.12
N TYR A 246 24.54 -18.24 -17.99
CA TYR A 246 24.16 -18.79 -16.70
C TYR A 246 23.23 -17.79 -15.98
N ALA A 247 22.34 -18.30 -15.14
CA ALA A 247 21.39 -17.50 -14.42
C ALA A 247 21.55 -17.65 -12.90
N GLU A 248 21.42 -16.53 -12.19
CA GLU A 248 21.49 -16.43 -10.75
C GLU A 248 20.26 -15.68 -10.24
N LEU A 249 19.67 -16.13 -9.14
CA LEU A 249 18.68 -15.36 -8.40
C LEU A 249 19.37 -14.55 -7.29
N TRP A 250 19.22 -13.25 -7.34
CA TRP A 250 19.72 -12.34 -6.31
C TRP A 250 18.53 -11.92 -5.43
N ASP A 251 18.41 -12.55 -4.24
CA ASP A 251 17.29 -12.28 -3.36
C ASP A 251 17.53 -10.99 -2.56
N CYS A 252 16.78 -9.95 -2.88
CA CYS A 252 16.91 -8.67 -2.20
C CYS A 252 16.36 -8.69 -0.76
N ARG A 253 15.65 -9.74 -0.32
CA ARG A 253 15.11 -9.83 1.05
C ARG A 253 16.24 -9.97 2.07
N ASP A 254 17.18 -10.89 1.81
CA ASP A 254 18.29 -11.23 2.71
C ASP A 254 19.68 -10.96 2.09
N GLY A 255 19.75 -10.77 0.78
CA GLY A 255 21.01 -10.58 0.05
C GLY A 255 21.66 -11.88 -0.40
N ALA A 256 20.98 -13.02 -0.24
CA ALA A 256 21.49 -14.31 -0.71
C ALA A 256 21.48 -14.39 -2.24
N VAL A 257 22.39 -15.20 -2.77
CA VAL A 257 22.54 -15.45 -4.21
C VAL A 257 22.48 -16.94 -4.47
N TYR A 258 21.61 -17.35 -5.39
CA TYR A 258 21.35 -18.76 -5.71
C TYR A 258 21.58 -19.04 -7.18
N ALA A 259 22.03 -20.26 -7.52
CA ALA A 259 22.05 -20.74 -8.88
C ALA A 259 20.61 -21.03 -9.38
N LEU A 260 20.27 -20.54 -10.57
CA LEU A 260 19.03 -20.90 -11.27
C LEU A 260 19.37 -21.88 -12.40
N PRO A 261 18.76 -23.08 -12.42
CA PRO A 261 18.95 -24.02 -13.51
C PRO A 261 18.41 -23.45 -14.84
N VAL A 262 19.24 -23.47 -15.88
CA VAL A 262 18.84 -23.13 -17.24
C VAL A 262 18.48 -24.42 -17.98
N ARG A 263 17.28 -24.49 -18.56
CA ARG A 263 16.79 -25.62 -19.35
C ARG A 263 16.17 -25.10 -20.64
N ASN A 264 16.67 -25.52 -21.78
CA ASN A 264 16.19 -25.07 -23.11
C ASN A 264 16.11 -23.53 -23.19
N ASP A 265 17.18 -22.87 -22.80
CA ASP A 265 17.32 -21.40 -22.76
C ASP A 265 16.24 -20.68 -21.91
N CYS A 266 15.64 -21.39 -20.98
CA CYS A 266 14.68 -20.85 -20.03
C CYS A 266 15.10 -21.09 -18.59
N VAL A 267 14.77 -20.14 -17.72
CA VAL A 267 14.76 -20.28 -16.27
C VAL A 267 13.32 -20.26 -15.78
N SER A 268 13.04 -20.96 -14.67
CA SER A 268 11.75 -20.93 -14.01
C SER A 268 11.79 -19.98 -12.80
N VAL A 269 10.83 -19.07 -12.71
CA VAL A 269 10.76 -18.07 -11.64
C VAL A 269 9.34 -18.02 -11.06
N SER A 270 9.22 -18.19 -9.75
CA SER A 270 7.95 -18.00 -9.05
C SER A 270 7.91 -16.64 -8.34
N LEU A 271 6.76 -15.95 -8.45
CA LEU A 271 6.56 -14.61 -7.88
C LEU A 271 5.26 -14.57 -7.07
N ALA A 272 5.38 -14.35 -5.76
CA ALA A 272 4.25 -14.04 -4.91
C ALA A 272 3.57 -12.70 -5.30
N PRO A 273 2.38 -12.39 -4.77
CA PRO A 273 1.74 -11.09 -4.98
C PRO A 273 2.65 -9.93 -4.59
N GLY A 274 2.82 -8.97 -5.51
CA GLY A 274 3.67 -7.79 -5.30
C GLY A 274 5.18 -8.07 -5.23
N ALA A 275 5.62 -9.31 -5.42
CA ALA A 275 7.04 -9.69 -5.30
C ALA A 275 7.87 -9.19 -6.48
N VAL A 276 9.12 -8.84 -6.19
CA VAL A 276 10.17 -8.59 -7.18
C VAL A 276 11.19 -9.72 -7.10
N ARG A 277 11.58 -10.26 -8.26
CA ARG A 277 12.71 -11.19 -8.41
C ARG A 277 13.77 -10.55 -9.30
N THR A 278 15.01 -10.61 -8.85
CA THR A 278 16.15 -10.13 -9.64
C THR A 278 16.94 -11.32 -10.15
N VAL A 279 16.97 -11.48 -11.46
CA VAL A 279 17.74 -12.51 -12.15
C VAL A 279 18.96 -11.85 -12.78
N ARG A 280 20.15 -12.30 -12.43
CA ARG A 280 21.41 -11.93 -13.07
C ARG A 280 21.78 -12.98 -14.09
N LEU A 281 22.06 -12.56 -15.32
CA LEU A 281 22.50 -13.39 -16.43
C LEU A 281 23.95 -13.07 -16.72
N CYS A 282 24.85 -14.05 -16.70
CA CYS A 282 26.29 -13.86 -16.89
C CYS A 282 26.92 -15.00 -17.70
N ARG A 283 28.11 -14.75 -18.26
CA ARG A 283 28.84 -15.73 -19.07
C ARG A 283 29.60 -16.73 -18.24
N GLU A 284 29.98 -16.37 -17.01
CA GLU A 284 30.75 -17.22 -16.11
C GLU A 284 29.83 -17.90 -15.10
N GLN A 285 29.96 -19.21 -14.98
CA GLN A 285 29.27 -19.97 -13.95
C GLN A 285 30.00 -19.83 -12.63
N ARG A 286 29.27 -19.43 -11.60
CA ARG A 286 29.79 -19.43 -10.22
C ARG A 286 29.30 -20.65 -9.46
N ALA A 287 30.12 -21.14 -8.52
CA ALA A 287 29.70 -22.17 -7.56
C ALA A 287 28.76 -21.54 -6.52
N LEU A 288 27.47 -21.59 -6.77
CA LEU A 288 26.42 -21.03 -5.91
C LEU A 288 25.53 -22.16 -5.37
N PRO A 289 24.96 -22.00 -4.16
CA PRO A 289 23.96 -22.93 -3.68
C PRO A 289 22.71 -22.91 -4.59
N PRO A 290 22.00 -24.05 -4.72
CA PRO A 290 20.72 -24.06 -5.40
C PRO A 290 19.69 -23.20 -4.65
N LEU A 291 18.71 -22.66 -5.38
CA LEU A 291 17.59 -21.94 -4.76
C LEU A 291 16.87 -22.90 -3.79
N PRO A 292 16.77 -22.57 -2.51
CA PRO A 292 16.03 -23.39 -1.57
C PRO A 292 14.54 -23.33 -1.92
N ILE A 293 13.91 -24.47 -2.03
CA ILE A 293 12.47 -24.63 -2.30
C ILE A 293 11.84 -25.49 -1.20
N PRO A 294 10.58 -25.23 -0.84
CA PRO A 294 9.88 -26.11 0.08
C PRO A 294 9.84 -27.54 -0.46
N PRO A 295 9.90 -28.56 0.39
CA PRO A 295 9.74 -29.94 -0.05
C PRO A 295 8.35 -30.13 -0.68
N GLN A 296 8.26 -31.04 -1.67
CA GLN A 296 6.99 -31.38 -2.33
C GLN A 296 6.17 -32.36 -1.49
N THR A 297 6.08 -32.11 -0.19
CA THR A 297 5.27 -32.89 0.74
C THR A 297 3.94 -32.21 0.98
N GLU A 298 2.93 -32.97 1.39
CA GLU A 298 1.67 -32.38 1.82
C GLU A 298 1.87 -31.47 3.03
N PRO A 299 1.38 -30.22 3.01
CA PRO A 299 1.57 -29.30 4.12
C PRO A 299 0.76 -29.72 5.35
N VAL A 300 1.34 -29.53 6.52
CA VAL A 300 0.62 -29.58 7.79
C VAL A 300 0.01 -28.21 8.06
N PHE A 301 -1.28 -28.18 8.36
CA PHE A 301 -2.02 -26.94 8.64
C PHE A 301 -2.05 -26.69 10.16
N LEU A 302 -1.52 -25.55 10.58
CA LEU A 302 -1.59 -25.13 11.98
C LEU A 302 -2.96 -24.49 12.26
N ARG A 303 -3.94 -25.32 12.66
CA ARG A 303 -5.35 -24.91 12.80
C ARG A 303 -5.68 -24.28 14.15
N SER A 304 -4.97 -24.66 15.21
CA SER A 304 -5.27 -24.25 16.59
C SER A 304 -4.02 -23.68 17.25
N PRO A 305 -3.96 -22.36 17.48
CA PRO A 305 -2.92 -21.80 18.33
C PRO A 305 -3.01 -22.36 19.76
N ALA A 306 -1.90 -22.69 20.37
CA ALA A 306 -1.80 -23.09 21.77
C ALA A 306 -2.03 -21.89 22.71
N GLY A 307 -1.81 -20.67 22.23
CA GLY A 307 -2.02 -19.44 22.97
C GLY A 307 -1.79 -18.21 22.10
N PHE A 308 -1.97 -17.04 22.69
CA PHE A 308 -1.64 -15.78 22.04
C PHE A 308 -1.16 -14.73 23.05
N ARG A 309 -0.53 -13.68 22.52
CA ARG A 309 -0.14 -12.48 23.28
C ARG A 309 -0.42 -11.22 22.47
N LEU A 310 -0.92 -10.19 23.14
CA LEU A 310 -1.06 -8.84 22.59
C LEU A 310 0.10 -7.98 23.12
N ASN A 311 0.59 -7.05 22.29
CA ASN A 311 1.66 -6.13 22.72
C ASN A 311 1.15 -4.80 23.25
N GLU A 312 -0.15 -4.53 23.11
CA GLU A 312 -0.85 -3.34 23.62
C GLU A 312 -2.19 -3.78 24.26
N PRO A 313 -2.81 -2.94 25.11
CA PRO A 313 -4.16 -3.20 25.57
C PRO A 313 -5.15 -3.22 24.41
N ASN A 314 -6.25 -3.97 24.56
CA ASN A 314 -7.37 -3.88 23.63
C ASN A 314 -8.02 -2.51 23.72
N VAL A 315 -8.77 -2.14 22.69
CA VAL A 315 -9.29 -0.78 22.52
C VAL A 315 -10.76 -0.78 22.12
N LEU A 316 -11.51 0.14 22.74
CA LEU A 316 -12.86 0.53 22.32
C LEU A 316 -12.85 2.02 21.99
N PRO A 317 -13.03 2.42 20.70
CA PRO A 317 -13.19 3.81 20.32
C PRO A 317 -14.49 4.40 20.91
N LEU A 318 -14.40 5.59 21.46
CA LEU A 318 -15.52 6.44 21.86
C LEU A 318 -15.70 7.52 20.78
N ASP A 319 -16.24 7.11 19.66
CA ASP A 319 -16.37 7.94 18.46
C ASP A 319 -17.79 8.49 18.24
N ARG A 320 -18.72 8.20 19.15
CA ARG A 320 -20.11 8.68 19.15
C ARG A 320 -20.49 9.21 20.52
N ALA A 321 -21.05 10.42 20.55
CA ALA A 321 -21.46 11.06 21.80
C ALA A 321 -22.75 11.86 21.62
N ALA A 322 -23.39 12.18 22.73
CA ALA A 322 -24.33 13.30 22.82
C ALA A 322 -23.54 14.57 23.09
N LEU A 323 -24.00 15.71 22.57
CA LEU A 323 -23.31 17.00 22.67
C LEU A 323 -24.27 18.07 23.25
N TRP A 324 -23.80 18.75 24.27
CA TRP A 324 -24.43 19.96 24.81
C TRP A 324 -23.52 21.18 24.61
N LEU A 325 -24.14 22.32 24.37
CA LEU A 325 -23.54 23.64 24.45
C LEU A 325 -24.21 24.38 25.60
N ASP A 326 -23.47 24.74 26.63
CA ASP A 326 -24.06 25.13 27.92
C ASP A 326 -25.04 24.06 28.42
N GLU A 327 -26.31 24.43 28.63
CA GLU A 327 -27.41 23.53 29.06
C GLU A 327 -28.25 23.02 27.85
N GLU A 328 -27.99 23.49 26.65
CA GLU A 328 -28.75 23.13 25.42
C GLU A 328 -28.20 21.81 24.82
N LEU A 329 -29.08 20.80 24.69
CA LEU A 329 -28.73 19.58 23.92
C LEU A 329 -28.73 19.89 22.43
N LEU A 330 -27.55 19.97 21.83
CA LEU A 330 -27.41 20.19 20.40
C LEU A 330 -27.63 18.92 19.58
N CYS A 331 -27.18 17.78 20.09
CA CYS A 331 -27.29 16.51 19.39
C CYS A 331 -27.38 15.35 20.40
N ALA A 332 -28.39 14.49 20.25
CA ALA A 332 -28.63 13.37 21.17
C ALA A 332 -27.57 12.26 21.03
N GLN A 333 -27.13 11.96 19.85
CA GLN A 333 -25.99 11.07 19.56
C GLN A 333 -25.60 11.15 18.10
N ASP A 334 -24.34 11.44 17.81
CA ASP A 334 -23.76 11.32 16.46
C ASP A 334 -22.25 11.07 16.53
N GLU A 335 -21.63 10.90 15.39
CA GLU A 335 -20.19 10.71 15.24
C GLU A 335 -19.44 12.01 15.57
N ILE A 336 -18.30 11.89 16.25
CA ILE A 336 -17.58 13.01 16.89
C ILE A 336 -17.16 14.12 15.90
N LEU A 337 -16.78 13.79 14.66
CA LEU A 337 -16.43 14.78 13.64
C LEU A 337 -17.66 15.54 13.12
N LYS A 338 -18.83 14.89 13.09
CA LYS A 338 -20.10 15.56 12.81
C LYS A 338 -20.51 16.49 13.95
N LEU A 339 -20.28 16.06 15.19
CA LEU A 339 -20.54 16.90 16.36
C LEU A 339 -19.69 18.16 16.32
N ASP A 340 -18.39 18.04 16.01
CA ASP A 340 -17.49 19.18 15.82
C ASP A 340 -18.02 20.14 14.75
N ARG A 341 -18.42 19.59 13.61
CA ARG A 341 -18.97 20.36 12.50
C ARG A 341 -20.27 21.09 12.86
N THR A 342 -21.17 20.40 13.59
CA THR A 342 -22.43 20.98 14.07
C THR A 342 -22.16 22.10 15.05
N LEU A 343 -21.24 21.88 16.01
CA LEU A 343 -20.86 22.88 17.01
C LEU A 343 -20.26 24.13 16.35
N ARG A 344 -19.32 23.96 15.41
CA ARG A 344 -18.72 25.07 14.66
C ARG A 344 -19.76 25.85 13.87
N GLY A 345 -20.68 25.16 13.21
CA GLY A 345 -21.79 25.81 12.50
C GLY A 345 -22.68 26.62 13.45
N ARG A 346 -23.01 26.09 14.63
CA ARG A 346 -23.82 26.77 15.66
C ARG A 346 -23.13 28.01 16.23
N LEU A 347 -21.80 27.98 16.36
CA LEU A 347 -20.99 29.06 16.88
C LEU A 347 -20.51 30.05 15.81
N GLY A 348 -20.84 29.84 14.54
CA GLY A 348 -20.37 30.68 13.43
C GLY A 348 -18.87 30.57 13.17
N MET A 349 -18.24 29.49 13.62
CA MET A 349 -16.80 29.22 13.42
C MET A 349 -16.55 28.60 12.05
N GLU A 350 -15.35 28.84 11.50
CA GLU A 350 -14.92 28.19 10.27
C GLU A 350 -14.82 26.66 10.44
N GLN A 351 -15.28 25.92 9.44
CA GLN A 351 -15.19 24.45 9.44
C GLN A 351 -13.74 24.00 9.24
N ARG A 352 -13.36 22.86 9.83
CA ARG A 352 -12.05 22.25 9.65
C ARG A 352 -11.95 21.55 8.29
N SER A 353 -12.13 22.30 7.21
CA SER A 353 -12.19 21.78 5.84
C SER A 353 -10.92 22.13 5.07
N GLY A 354 -10.24 21.12 4.53
CA GLY A 354 -9.18 21.27 3.53
C GLY A 354 -7.90 21.97 3.96
N GLU A 355 -7.96 22.94 4.83
CA GLU A 355 -6.81 23.63 5.38
C GLU A 355 -6.46 23.06 6.75
N MET A 356 -5.25 22.58 6.92
CA MET A 356 -4.78 22.18 8.24
C MET A 356 -4.75 23.40 9.15
N LEU A 357 -5.54 23.36 10.20
CA LEU A 357 -5.42 24.31 11.29
C LEU A 357 -4.03 24.19 11.88
N GLN A 358 -3.21 25.21 11.65
CA GLN A 358 -1.91 25.32 12.30
C GLN A 358 -2.12 26.05 13.62
N PRO A 359 -2.07 25.38 14.79
CA PRO A 359 -2.40 26.00 16.07
C PRO A 359 -1.59 27.26 16.38
N TRP A 360 -0.37 27.33 15.85
CA TRP A 360 0.52 28.48 16.00
C TRP A 360 0.26 29.61 15.00
N ALA A 361 -0.45 29.36 13.91
CA ALA A 361 -0.69 30.35 12.84
C ALA A 361 -1.98 31.14 13.06
N ARG A 362 -2.91 30.64 13.90
CA ARG A 362 -4.15 31.33 14.23
C ARG A 362 -4.06 31.93 15.62
N LYS A 363 -4.28 33.24 15.71
CA LYS A 363 -4.74 33.87 16.93
C LYS A 363 -6.24 33.63 16.97
N GLY A 364 -6.64 32.55 17.65
CA GLY A 364 -8.07 32.30 17.90
C GLY A 364 -8.66 33.44 18.74
N PRO A 365 -9.96 33.70 18.67
CA PRO A 365 -10.63 34.56 19.62
C PRO A 365 -10.42 33.99 21.04
N ASP A 366 -10.25 34.86 22.03
CA ASP A 366 -10.17 34.47 23.45
C ASP A 366 -11.51 33.89 23.96
N THR A 367 -12.54 33.85 23.13
CA THR A 367 -13.87 33.36 23.46
C THR A 367 -13.90 31.85 23.50
N SER A 368 -14.25 31.29 24.63
CA SER A 368 -14.47 29.87 24.83
C SER A 368 -15.93 29.61 25.26
N TYR A 369 -16.42 28.45 24.88
CA TYR A 369 -17.80 28.02 25.11
C TYR A 369 -17.79 26.73 25.92
N PRO A 370 -18.56 26.64 27.04
CA PRO A 370 -18.64 25.39 27.79
C PRO A 370 -19.40 24.34 26.97
N ILE A 371 -18.80 23.18 26.84
CA ILE A 371 -19.41 22.03 26.17
C ILE A 371 -19.42 20.83 27.10
N ARG A 372 -20.34 19.91 26.82
CA ARG A 372 -20.38 18.59 27.46
C ARG A 372 -20.61 17.51 26.39
N LEU A 373 -19.76 16.52 26.41
CA LEU A 373 -19.88 15.28 25.63
C LEU A 373 -20.27 14.14 26.59
N CYS A 374 -21.23 13.33 26.18
CA CYS A 374 -21.63 12.13 26.92
C CYS A 374 -21.51 10.91 26.02
N PHE A 375 -20.61 10.00 26.40
CA PHE A 375 -20.40 8.73 25.72
C PHE A 375 -21.13 7.62 26.46
N SER A 376 -21.87 6.79 25.72
CA SER A 376 -22.56 5.62 26.25
C SER A 376 -21.74 4.36 25.98
N VAL A 377 -21.42 3.60 27.02
CA VAL A 377 -20.63 2.36 26.97
C VAL A 377 -21.41 1.22 27.60
N LEU A 378 -21.63 0.16 26.83
CA LEU A 378 -22.28 -1.05 27.32
C LEU A 378 -21.26 -2.03 27.91
N CYS A 379 -21.49 -2.56 29.10
CA CYS A 379 -20.68 -3.57 29.76
C CYS A 379 -21.51 -4.83 30.04
N GLU A 380 -21.15 -5.95 29.39
CA GLU A 380 -21.69 -7.28 29.77
C GLU A 380 -20.87 -7.93 30.88
N GLN A 381 -19.62 -7.47 31.05
CA GLN A 381 -18.76 -7.90 32.15
C GLN A 381 -17.96 -6.72 32.70
N LEU A 382 -17.84 -6.67 34.00
CA LEU A 382 -17.07 -5.62 34.68
C LEU A 382 -15.58 -5.78 34.43
N PRO A 383 -14.87 -4.69 34.10
CA PRO A 383 -13.41 -4.69 34.05
C PRO A 383 -12.82 -5.11 35.40
N GLN A 384 -11.86 -6.03 35.39
CA GLN A 384 -11.19 -6.49 36.60
C GLN A 384 -10.03 -5.57 37.01
N THR A 385 -9.51 -4.81 36.07
CA THR A 385 -8.46 -3.80 36.27
C THR A 385 -8.95 -2.44 35.82
N PRO A 386 -8.35 -1.34 36.29
CA PRO A 386 -8.67 -0.01 35.77
C PRO A 386 -8.52 0.04 34.26
N LEU A 387 -9.48 0.65 33.58
CA LEU A 387 -9.32 1.00 32.17
C LEU A 387 -8.56 2.32 32.04
N LEU A 388 -7.89 2.53 30.93
CA LEU A 388 -7.29 3.82 30.60
C LEU A 388 -8.16 4.52 29.55
N LEU A 389 -8.43 5.79 29.76
CA LEU A 389 -9.03 6.65 28.75
C LEU A 389 -7.93 7.46 28.08
N ALA A 390 -7.74 7.25 26.79
CA ALA A 390 -6.85 8.04 25.95
C ALA A 390 -7.66 9.10 25.22
N LEU A 391 -7.34 10.38 25.40
CA LEU A 391 -8.01 11.49 24.75
C LEU A 391 -7.07 12.65 24.47
N GLU A 392 -7.44 13.51 23.54
CA GLU A 392 -6.77 14.80 23.31
C GLU A 392 -7.39 15.84 24.25
N ASP A 393 -6.56 16.43 25.10
CA ASP A 393 -7.01 17.36 26.13
C ASP A 393 -7.66 18.61 25.53
N LEU A 394 -8.72 19.06 26.17
CA LEU A 394 -9.32 20.37 25.95
C LEU A 394 -9.15 21.27 27.19
N PRO A 395 -9.16 22.61 27.02
CA PRO A 395 -9.04 23.52 28.13
C PRO A 395 -10.16 23.35 29.18
N ALA A 396 -9.85 23.56 30.45
CA ALA A 396 -10.79 23.53 31.56
C ALA A 396 -11.67 22.26 31.64
N GLN A 397 -11.07 21.11 31.29
CA GLN A 397 -11.83 19.85 31.22
C GLN A 397 -12.11 19.24 32.59
N THR A 398 -13.26 18.55 32.68
CA THR A 398 -13.61 17.64 33.78
C THR A 398 -14.09 16.31 33.19
N LEU A 399 -13.94 15.25 33.95
CA LEU A 399 -14.34 13.91 33.55
C LEU A 399 -15.07 13.19 34.65
N THR A 400 -16.21 12.58 34.33
CA THR A 400 -16.93 11.70 35.26
C THR A 400 -17.28 10.37 34.58
N VAL A 401 -17.39 9.30 35.35
CA VAL A 401 -17.96 8.02 34.91
C VAL A 401 -19.10 7.66 35.85
N ASN A 402 -20.31 7.53 35.33
CA ASN A 402 -21.53 7.29 36.12
C ASN A 402 -21.70 8.28 37.30
N GLY A 403 -21.32 9.55 37.09
CA GLY A 403 -21.35 10.60 38.12
C GLY A 403 -20.16 10.60 39.08
N MET A 404 -19.28 9.60 39.04
CA MET A 404 -18.04 9.58 39.82
C MET A 404 -16.97 10.43 39.14
N ALA A 405 -16.44 11.43 39.83
CA ALA A 405 -15.38 12.29 39.33
C ALA A 405 -14.07 11.49 39.12
N ILE A 406 -13.45 11.66 37.96
CA ILE A 406 -12.20 11.03 37.61
C ILE A 406 -11.04 12.03 37.78
N SER A 407 -9.98 11.57 38.39
CA SER A 407 -8.76 12.37 38.53
C SER A 407 -8.14 12.65 37.17
N LEU A 408 -7.87 13.91 36.89
CA LEU A 408 -7.13 14.34 35.68
C LEU A 408 -5.61 14.26 35.86
N CYS A 409 -5.13 13.47 36.83
CA CYS A 409 -3.71 13.11 36.91
C CYS A 409 -3.38 12.17 35.77
N LYS A 410 -2.51 12.63 34.87
CA LYS A 410 -2.11 11.85 33.71
C LYS A 410 -1.28 10.63 34.12
N ALA A 411 -1.58 9.47 33.56
CA ALA A 411 -0.71 8.32 33.64
C ALA A 411 0.62 8.60 32.90
N ALA A 412 1.68 7.93 33.33
CA ALA A 412 2.98 8.08 32.69
C ALA A 412 2.96 7.51 31.26
N GLY A 413 3.64 8.20 30.36
CA GLY A 413 3.75 7.79 28.96
C GLY A 413 2.57 8.24 28.10
N PHE A 414 2.46 7.61 26.93
CA PHE A 414 1.38 7.85 25.97
C PHE A 414 1.01 6.54 25.25
N TRP A 415 -0.16 6.51 24.66
CA TRP A 415 -0.60 5.43 23.80
C TRP A 415 -0.56 5.88 22.34
N VAL A 416 0.20 5.21 21.48
CA VAL A 416 0.39 5.48 20.06
C VAL A 416 1.03 6.83 19.76
N ASP A 417 0.49 7.91 20.26
CA ASP A 417 0.96 9.29 20.01
C ASP A 417 0.92 10.12 21.30
N SER A 418 1.84 11.05 21.42
CA SER A 418 1.94 11.95 22.58
C SER A 418 0.79 12.95 22.71
N CYS A 419 -0.03 13.11 21.66
CA CYS A 419 -1.23 13.93 21.74
C CYS A 419 -2.31 13.30 22.65
N PHE A 420 -2.28 11.98 22.87
CA PHE A 420 -3.21 11.31 23.76
C PHE A 420 -2.73 11.34 25.20
N SER A 421 -3.42 12.10 26.04
CA SER A 421 -3.29 11.99 27.50
C SER A 421 -4.02 10.75 27.99
N LEU A 422 -3.44 10.06 28.96
CA LEU A 422 -4.00 8.83 29.54
C LEU A 422 -4.55 9.11 30.92
N TYR A 423 -5.81 8.76 31.17
CA TYR A 423 -6.49 8.89 32.44
C TYR A 423 -6.97 7.53 32.94
N ALA A 424 -6.65 7.20 34.19
CA ALA A 424 -7.08 5.94 34.78
C ALA A 424 -8.56 6.04 35.23
N LEU A 425 -9.37 5.10 34.73
CA LEU A 425 -10.75 4.92 35.12
C LEU A 425 -10.84 3.72 36.08
N PRO A 426 -11.07 3.93 37.40
CA PRO A 426 -11.09 2.85 38.36
C PRO A 426 -12.15 1.78 38.03
N ALA A 427 -11.86 0.51 38.31
CA ALA A 427 -12.81 -0.57 38.08
C ALA A 427 -14.14 -0.35 38.85
N ALA A 428 -14.10 0.32 39.98
CA ALA A 428 -15.28 0.62 40.81
C ALA A 428 -16.28 1.61 40.20
N CYS A 429 -15.89 2.38 39.19
CA CYS A 429 -16.81 3.31 38.52
C CYS A 429 -17.70 2.64 37.48
N TRP A 430 -17.46 1.37 37.13
CA TRP A 430 -18.19 0.63 36.12
C TRP A 430 -19.33 -0.20 36.71
N LYS A 431 -20.44 -0.32 35.97
CA LYS A 431 -21.58 -1.18 36.28
C LYS A 431 -21.96 -2.06 35.09
N LEU A 432 -22.67 -3.15 35.34
CA LEU A 432 -23.26 -3.94 34.27
C LEU A 432 -24.35 -3.13 33.54
N GLY A 433 -24.46 -3.33 32.25
CA GLY A 433 -25.36 -2.57 31.38
C GLY A 433 -24.73 -1.26 30.89
N GLU A 434 -25.54 -0.24 30.79
CA GLU A 434 -25.15 1.06 30.28
C GLU A 434 -24.35 1.88 31.28
N ASN A 435 -23.21 2.42 30.85
CA ASN A 435 -22.34 3.33 31.57
C ASN A 435 -22.23 4.63 30.79
N GLN A 436 -22.12 5.74 31.48
CA GLN A 436 -21.98 7.07 30.90
C GLN A 436 -20.65 7.68 31.30
N ILE A 437 -19.90 8.12 30.31
CA ILE A 437 -18.68 8.91 30.50
C ILE A 437 -19.02 10.33 30.05
N GLU A 438 -18.98 11.27 31.00
CA GLU A 438 -19.19 12.68 30.70
C GLU A 438 -17.86 13.42 30.71
N TRP A 439 -17.63 14.16 29.65
CA TRP A 439 -16.46 15.00 29.47
C TRP A 439 -16.90 16.43 29.19
N THR A 440 -16.62 17.35 30.13
CA THR A 440 -16.85 18.77 29.93
C THR A 440 -15.58 19.49 29.62
N ALA A 441 -15.65 20.55 28.82
CA ALA A 441 -14.47 21.35 28.43
C ALA A 441 -14.87 22.75 27.96
N ALA A 442 -13.90 23.65 27.87
CA ALA A 442 -14.04 24.94 27.21
C ALA A 442 -13.63 24.83 25.75
N TYR A 443 -14.58 24.91 24.83
CA TYR A 443 -14.36 24.82 23.39
C TYR A 443 -14.12 26.20 22.78
N SER A 444 -13.16 26.30 21.87
CA SER A 444 -12.84 27.52 21.12
C SER A 444 -12.49 27.21 19.67
N GLU A 445 -12.28 28.23 18.86
CA GLU A 445 -11.95 28.08 17.44
C GLU A 445 -10.68 27.23 17.19
N VAL A 446 -9.71 27.28 18.11
CA VAL A 446 -8.48 26.49 18.02
C VAL A 446 -8.61 25.05 18.49
N CYS A 447 -9.74 24.70 19.10
CA CYS A 447 -10.04 23.33 19.53
C CYS A 447 -10.63 22.50 18.40
N GLY A 448 -10.67 21.20 18.57
CA GLY A 448 -11.39 20.26 17.72
C GLY A 448 -11.88 19.08 18.55
N LEU A 449 -13.08 18.59 18.25
CA LEU A 449 -13.57 17.36 18.88
C LEU A 449 -12.99 16.16 18.14
N GLU A 450 -12.39 15.24 18.89
CA GLU A 450 -11.80 14.00 18.41
C GLU A 450 -12.33 12.82 19.21
N ALA A 451 -12.26 11.61 18.64
CA ALA A 451 -12.63 10.41 19.38
C ALA A 451 -11.67 10.17 20.56
N ALA A 452 -12.22 9.69 21.66
CA ALA A 452 -11.45 9.13 22.76
C ALA A 452 -11.39 7.59 22.64
N TYR A 453 -10.55 6.95 23.45
CA TYR A 453 -10.33 5.51 23.37
C TYR A 453 -10.26 4.91 24.76
N LEU A 454 -11.08 3.88 25.01
CA LEU A 454 -10.95 3.05 26.21
C LEU A 454 -9.97 1.91 25.93
N LEU A 455 -8.96 1.78 26.79
CA LEU A 455 -7.90 0.79 26.69
C LEU A 455 -7.91 -0.12 27.91
N GLY A 456 -7.75 -1.43 27.71
CA GLY A 456 -7.65 -2.36 28.82
C GLY A 456 -7.64 -3.83 28.43
N ASP A 457 -7.54 -4.69 29.44
CA ASP A 457 -7.57 -6.15 29.30
C ASP A 457 -9.02 -6.67 29.24
N VAL A 458 -9.77 -6.15 28.27
CA VAL A 458 -11.18 -6.47 28.03
C VAL A 458 -11.40 -6.89 26.60
N GLY A 459 -12.38 -7.72 26.34
CA GLY A 459 -12.88 -7.99 25.00
C GLY A 459 -13.88 -6.92 24.56
N VAL A 460 -13.92 -6.63 23.26
CA VAL A 460 -14.94 -5.78 22.65
C VAL A 460 -15.73 -6.62 21.65
N TRP A 461 -17.04 -6.72 21.91
CA TRP A 461 -17.93 -7.58 21.14
C TRP A 461 -19.05 -6.76 20.52
N PHE A 462 -19.60 -7.19 19.41
CA PHE A 462 -20.76 -6.54 18.83
C PHE A 462 -22.08 -7.21 19.24
N ARG A 463 -23.07 -6.41 19.67
CA ARG A 463 -24.46 -6.80 19.90
C ARG A 463 -25.36 -5.93 19.04
N SER A 464 -25.97 -6.49 18.04
CA SER A 464 -26.81 -5.76 17.06
C SER A 464 -26.13 -4.50 16.49
N GLY A 465 -24.82 -4.59 16.23
CA GLY A 465 -24.03 -3.48 15.67
C GLY A 465 -23.43 -2.51 16.70
N THR A 466 -23.79 -2.62 17.98
CA THR A 466 -23.24 -1.82 19.08
C THR A 466 -22.06 -2.53 19.71
N PRO A 467 -20.91 -1.87 19.91
CA PRO A 467 -19.78 -2.46 20.62
C PRO A 467 -20.06 -2.52 22.13
N VAL A 468 -19.68 -3.63 22.76
CA VAL A 468 -19.94 -3.95 24.16
C VAL A 468 -18.66 -4.48 24.81
N ILE A 469 -18.34 -4.01 25.99
CA ILE A 469 -17.23 -4.53 26.82
C ILE A 469 -17.63 -5.89 27.40
N GLY A 470 -16.80 -6.90 27.19
CA GLY A 470 -16.93 -8.23 27.75
C GLY A 470 -15.58 -8.88 28.07
N CYS A 471 -15.54 -10.20 28.22
CA CYS A 471 -14.27 -10.92 28.43
C CYS A 471 -13.31 -10.77 27.27
N LEU A 472 -12.04 -10.57 27.57
CA LEU A 472 -10.98 -10.84 26.60
C LEU A 472 -10.97 -12.36 26.29
N PRO A 473 -10.87 -12.78 25.02
CA PRO A 473 -10.81 -14.20 24.69
C PRO A 473 -9.59 -14.87 25.33
N GLN A 474 -9.78 -16.08 25.85
CA GLN A 474 -8.66 -16.87 26.40
C GLN A 474 -7.79 -17.48 25.30
N THR A 475 -8.37 -17.75 24.16
CA THR A 475 -7.70 -18.29 22.97
C THR A 475 -8.21 -17.58 21.71
N LEU A 476 -7.36 -17.46 20.70
CA LEU A 476 -7.74 -17.00 19.38
C LEU A 476 -7.82 -18.19 18.41
N LYS A 477 -8.80 -18.14 17.53
CA LYS A 477 -8.92 -19.09 16.41
C LYS A 477 -8.32 -18.48 15.15
N ILE A 478 -7.99 -19.33 14.19
CA ILE A 478 -7.72 -18.88 12.84
C ILE A 478 -8.99 -18.22 12.28
N GLY A 479 -8.85 -17.01 11.76
CA GLY A 479 -9.94 -16.21 11.25
C GLY A 479 -9.85 -14.74 11.64
N ASN A 480 -10.91 -14.01 11.30
CA ASN A 480 -10.99 -12.58 11.50
C ASN A 480 -11.13 -12.20 12.98
N LEU A 481 -10.19 -11.41 13.49
CA LEU A 481 -10.15 -10.92 14.88
C LEU A 481 -11.33 -10.00 15.23
N VAL A 482 -11.93 -9.36 14.24
CA VAL A 482 -13.12 -8.50 14.43
C VAL A 482 -14.25 -9.26 15.15
N TYR A 483 -14.35 -10.55 14.92
CA TYR A 483 -15.38 -11.42 15.54
C TYR A 483 -14.86 -12.20 16.76
N GLN A 484 -13.65 -11.89 17.24
CA GLN A 484 -13.00 -12.60 18.33
C GLN A 484 -12.67 -11.66 19.50
N GLY A 485 -13.49 -10.64 19.72
CA GLY A 485 -13.33 -9.70 20.83
C GLY A 485 -12.26 -8.62 20.61
N LEU A 486 -11.69 -8.51 19.38
CA LEU A 486 -10.59 -7.59 19.02
C LEU A 486 -10.93 -6.73 17.78
N PRO A 487 -12.16 -6.18 17.64
CA PRO A 487 -12.57 -5.53 16.39
C PRO A 487 -11.77 -4.26 16.07
N PHE A 488 -11.36 -3.52 17.09
CA PHE A 488 -10.64 -2.26 16.95
C PHE A 488 -9.16 -2.36 17.31
N TYR A 489 -8.71 -3.54 17.74
CA TYR A 489 -7.31 -3.78 18.06
C TYR A 489 -6.42 -3.63 16.82
N SER A 490 -5.31 -2.95 16.97
CA SER A 490 -4.40 -2.68 15.85
C SER A 490 -2.92 -2.75 16.19
N GLY A 491 -2.59 -3.33 17.33
CA GLY A 491 -1.23 -3.63 17.75
C GLY A 491 -0.65 -4.86 17.05
N LYS A 492 0.22 -5.59 17.75
CA LYS A 492 0.78 -6.86 17.30
C LYS A 492 0.09 -8.02 18.02
N VAL A 493 -0.26 -9.05 17.26
CA VAL A 493 -0.84 -10.29 17.80
C VAL A 493 0.17 -11.39 17.55
N ARG A 494 0.68 -11.98 18.62
CA ARG A 494 1.59 -13.11 18.56
C ARG A 494 0.81 -14.39 18.82
N TYR A 495 0.70 -15.24 17.82
CA TYR A 495 0.14 -16.58 17.93
C TYR A 495 1.25 -17.55 18.28
N LEU A 496 0.95 -18.48 19.19
CA LEU A 496 1.86 -19.54 19.62
C LEU A 496 1.36 -20.88 19.09
N PHE A 497 2.20 -21.59 18.34
CA PHE A 497 1.86 -22.92 17.82
C PHE A 497 2.89 -23.93 18.30
N ASP A 498 2.41 -25.12 18.67
CA ASP A 498 3.30 -26.23 18.97
C ASP A 498 3.83 -26.84 17.69
N VAL A 499 5.15 -27.04 17.62
CA VAL A 499 5.87 -27.68 16.52
C VAL A 499 6.85 -28.72 17.08
N PRO A 500 7.23 -29.75 16.29
CA PRO A 500 8.27 -30.70 16.73
C PRO A 500 9.60 -29.99 16.96
N ALA A 501 10.37 -30.43 17.95
CA ALA A 501 11.73 -29.95 18.22
C ALA A 501 12.72 -30.43 17.15
N ASP A 502 13.82 -29.71 17.01
CA ASP A 502 14.98 -30.05 16.17
C ASP A 502 14.61 -30.36 14.70
N GLN A 503 13.66 -29.62 14.15
CA GLN A 503 13.19 -29.81 12.79
C GLN A 503 13.43 -28.58 11.91
N LYS A 504 13.82 -28.83 10.67
CA LYS A 504 13.81 -27.84 9.60
C LYS A 504 12.48 -27.90 8.88
N PHE A 505 11.86 -26.76 8.68
CA PHE A 505 10.57 -26.67 8.01
C PHE A 505 10.40 -25.33 7.29
N TRP A 506 9.42 -25.28 6.42
CA TRP A 506 9.02 -24.07 5.72
C TRP A 506 7.65 -23.62 6.22
N LEU A 507 7.52 -22.31 6.47
CA LEU A 507 6.27 -21.67 6.84
C LEU A 507 5.73 -20.86 5.67
N GLN A 508 4.44 -21.04 5.34
CA GLN A 508 3.74 -20.28 4.32
C GLN A 508 2.41 -19.76 4.87
N LEU A 509 2.12 -18.48 4.58
CA LEU A 509 0.84 -17.83 4.89
C LEU A 509 0.16 -17.41 3.59
N ASP A 510 -1.00 -17.99 3.29
CA ASP A 510 -1.74 -17.63 2.08
C ASP A 510 -2.54 -16.33 2.24
N ALA A 511 -3.08 -16.08 3.43
CA ALA A 511 -3.85 -14.87 3.71
C ALA A 511 -3.77 -14.46 5.18
N PHE A 512 -3.54 -13.18 5.39
CA PHE A 512 -3.60 -12.54 6.71
C PHE A 512 -4.10 -11.10 6.57
N GLY A 513 -4.70 -10.60 7.61
CA GLY A 513 -5.14 -9.20 7.73
C GLY A 513 -4.19 -8.41 8.61
N GLY A 514 -3.18 -7.81 8.01
CA GLY A 514 -2.15 -7.04 8.71
C GLY A 514 -1.21 -6.33 7.73
N SER A 515 -0.21 -5.62 8.24
CA SER A 515 0.80 -4.94 7.44
C SER A 515 1.93 -5.87 7.01
N CYS A 516 2.41 -6.71 7.94
CA CYS A 516 3.43 -7.72 7.72
C CYS A 516 3.37 -8.78 8.82
N THR A 517 4.21 -9.78 8.70
CA THR A 517 4.32 -10.88 9.67
C THR A 517 5.78 -11.08 10.07
N ALA A 518 5.99 -11.67 11.24
CA ALA A 518 7.28 -12.16 11.65
C ALA A 518 7.12 -13.53 12.30
N ALA A 519 8.08 -14.42 12.06
CA ALA A 519 8.10 -15.73 12.65
C ALA A 519 9.42 -15.98 13.38
N ALA A 520 9.35 -16.69 14.50
CA ALA A 520 10.51 -17.16 15.25
C ALA A 520 10.22 -18.55 15.82
N CYS A 521 11.23 -19.40 15.86
CA CYS A 521 11.16 -20.71 16.50
C CYS A 521 12.48 -20.99 17.22
N GLY A 522 12.61 -20.44 18.44
CA GLY A 522 13.82 -20.58 19.27
C GLY A 522 15.06 -19.78 18.83
N GLY A 523 15.06 -19.24 17.64
CA GLY A 523 16.18 -18.55 17.02
C GLY A 523 15.86 -17.14 16.54
N GLU A 524 16.44 -16.77 15.41
CA GLU A 524 16.31 -15.46 14.81
C GLU A 524 14.87 -15.19 14.34
N ARG A 525 14.41 -13.97 14.58
CA ARG A 525 13.09 -13.50 14.13
C ARG A 525 13.15 -13.05 12.68
N THR A 526 12.44 -13.75 11.81
CA THR A 526 12.35 -13.44 10.38
C THR A 526 11.10 -12.62 10.08
N VAL A 527 11.27 -11.43 9.51
CA VAL A 527 10.18 -10.57 9.02
C VAL A 527 9.91 -10.87 7.55
N PHE A 528 8.63 -11.01 7.19
CA PHE A 528 8.25 -11.32 5.80
C PHE A 528 6.90 -10.71 5.41
N TRP A 529 6.71 -10.58 4.10
CA TRP A 529 5.50 -10.07 3.47
C TRP A 529 5.09 -11.03 2.35
N GLY A 530 3.81 -11.24 2.21
CA GLY A 530 3.27 -12.09 1.14
C GLY A 530 3.29 -13.58 1.49
N SER A 531 3.04 -14.39 0.48
CA SER A 531 2.83 -15.83 0.59
C SER A 531 4.05 -16.69 0.18
N ASP A 532 5.21 -16.06 -0.03
CA ASP A 532 6.44 -16.84 -0.27
C ASP A 532 6.77 -17.67 0.98
N PRO A 533 7.04 -18.98 0.85
CA PRO A 533 7.48 -19.79 1.96
C PRO A 533 8.81 -19.30 2.52
N ILE A 534 8.96 -19.32 3.83
CA ILE A 534 10.20 -18.98 4.53
C ILE A 534 10.75 -20.20 5.27
N PRO A 535 12.08 -20.47 5.20
CA PRO A 535 12.69 -21.55 5.95
C PRO A 535 12.84 -21.16 7.42
N LEU A 536 12.55 -22.10 8.31
CA LEU A 536 12.69 -21.98 9.76
C LEU A 536 13.32 -23.27 10.34
N HIS A 537 13.90 -23.15 11.52
CA HIS A 537 14.43 -24.27 12.27
C HIS A 537 13.93 -24.20 13.72
N SER A 538 13.45 -25.29 14.23
CA SER A 538 12.85 -25.38 15.58
C SER A 538 13.81 -25.83 16.64
N ASP A 539 15.08 -25.63 16.60
CA ASP A 539 16.03 -26.00 17.65
C ASP A 539 15.41 -26.91 18.75
N ALA A 540 15.83 -26.79 20.01
CA ALA A 540 15.16 -27.42 21.15
C ALA A 540 13.78 -26.81 21.47
N ALA A 541 13.44 -25.67 20.89
CA ALA A 541 12.14 -25.03 21.08
C ALA A 541 11.02 -25.77 20.35
N ARG A 542 9.89 -25.96 21.04
CA ARG A 542 8.68 -26.60 20.49
C ARG A 542 7.59 -25.61 20.17
N THR A 543 7.90 -24.33 20.18
CA THR A 543 6.91 -23.27 19.95
C THR A 543 7.32 -22.39 18.78
N LEU A 544 6.50 -22.37 17.76
CA LEU A 544 6.55 -21.38 16.70
C LEU A 544 5.78 -20.13 17.15
N GLU A 545 6.48 -19.03 17.30
CA GLU A 545 5.89 -17.71 17.49
C GLU A 545 5.62 -17.07 16.12
N LEU A 546 4.36 -16.85 15.79
CA LEU A 546 3.94 -16.15 14.59
C LEU A 546 3.31 -14.81 14.97
N GLU A 547 4.05 -13.74 14.80
CA GLU A 547 3.63 -12.40 15.14
C GLU A 547 3.01 -11.72 13.91
N LEU A 548 1.76 -11.35 14.01
CA LEU A 548 1.03 -10.57 13.01
C LEU A 548 1.06 -9.09 13.42
N ILE A 549 1.63 -8.26 12.59
CA ILE A 549 1.73 -6.81 12.78
C ILE A 549 0.54 -6.17 12.05
N LEU A 550 -0.43 -5.69 12.81
CA LEU A 550 -1.64 -5.05 12.25
C LEU A 550 -1.32 -3.63 11.77
N ASN A 551 -2.33 -2.95 11.26
CA ASN A 551 -2.30 -1.53 10.97
C ASN A 551 -3.37 -0.80 11.81
N ARG A 552 -3.25 0.53 11.91
CA ARG A 552 -4.14 1.35 12.75
C ARG A 552 -5.53 1.61 12.14
N ARG A 553 -5.88 0.97 11.02
CA ARG A 553 -7.12 1.26 10.29
C ARG A 553 -8.39 1.00 11.09
N ASN A 554 -8.46 -0.11 11.80
CA ASN A 554 -9.64 -0.45 12.59
C ASN A 554 -9.72 0.33 13.93
N THR A 555 -8.65 1.01 14.35
CA THR A 555 -8.66 1.85 15.55
C THR A 555 -8.98 3.30 15.21
N PHE A 556 -8.24 3.87 14.26
CA PHE A 556 -8.34 5.31 13.95
C PHE A 556 -9.23 5.61 12.75
N GLY A 557 -9.73 4.58 12.07
CA GLY A 557 -10.71 4.69 11.01
C GLY A 557 -10.18 5.19 9.68
N PRO A 558 -11.09 5.71 8.82
CA PRO A 558 -12.52 6.02 9.08
C PRO A 558 -13.30 4.78 9.52
N LEU A 559 -13.94 4.85 10.68
CA LEU A 559 -14.64 3.71 11.27
C LEU A 559 -16.04 3.48 10.66
N HIS A 560 -16.62 4.50 10.07
CA HIS A 560 -17.93 4.47 9.44
C HIS A 560 -17.85 4.74 7.94
N ARG A 561 -18.98 4.56 7.26
CA ARG A 561 -19.07 4.87 5.84
C ARG A 561 -19.03 6.38 5.62
N PHE A 562 -18.20 6.84 4.70
CA PHE A 562 -18.09 8.24 4.29
C PHE A 562 -18.24 8.36 2.76
N PRO A 563 -18.63 9.56 2.25
CA PRO A 563 -18.78 9.78 0.82
C PRO A 563 -17.47 9.57 0.05
N ARG A 564 -17.47 8.66 -0.94
CA ARG A 564 -16.27 8.33 -1.73
C ARG A 564 -15.83 9.41 -2.73
N LYS A 565 -16.56 10.51 -2.82
CA LYS A 565 -16.37 11.51 -3.89
C LYS A 565 -15.48 12.70 -3.52
N GLN A 566 -14.98 12.77 -2.30
CA GLN A 566 -14.13 13.89 -1.91
C GLN A 566 -12.69 13.67 -2.36
N PRO A 567 -12.10 14.62 -3.12
CA PRO A 567 -10.74 14.49 -3.64
C PRO A 567 -9.64 14.74 -2.60
N TYR A 568 -9.98 15.30 -1.44
CA TYR A 568 -9.04 15.69 -0.39
C TYR A 568 -9.21 14.86 0.87
N ILE A 569 -8.09 14.63 1.54
CA ILE A 569 -8.01 13.98 2.84
C ILE A 569 -7.83 15.08 3.89
N ALA A 570 -8.94 15.62 4.36
CA ALA A 570 -9.01 16.63 5.42
C ALA A 570 -9.93 16.12 6.54
N PRO A 571 -9.95 16.76 7.71
CA PRO A 571 -10.81 16.33 8.81
C PRO A 571 -12.28 16.11 8.42
N ASP A 572 -12.86 17.01 7.67
CA ASP A 572 -14.26 16.91 7.20
C ASP A 572 -14.48 15.83 6.13
N SER A 573 -13.41 15.37 5.43
CA SER A 573 -13.49 14.27 4.45
C SER A 573 -13.86 12.94 5.10
N PHE A 574 -13.65 12.79 6.41
CA PHE A 574 -13.96 11.59 7.16
C PHE A 574 -15.29 11.67 7.91
N THR A 575 -16.04 12.76 7.74
CA THR A 575 -17.41 12.87 8.26
C THR A 575 -18.27 11.79 7.62
N CYS A 576 -18.84 10.90 8.42
CA CYS A 576 -19.58 9.75 7.93
C CYS A 576 -20.99 10.12 7.45
N ASP A 577 -21.54 9.32 6.52
CA ASP A 577 -22.94 9.41 6.10
C ASP A 577 -23.87 8.77 7.13
N ASP A 578 -23.41 7.65 7.70
CA ASP A 578 -24.17 6.83 8.65
C ASP A 578 -23.24 6.31 9.75
N ALA A 579 -23.42 6.83 10.96
CA ALA A 579 -22.66 6.42 12.15
C ALA A 579 -23.22 5.16 12.82
N SER A 580 -24.33 4.59 12.33
CA SER A 580 -24.95 3.40 12.95
C SER A 580 -24.15 2.11 12.69
N ARG A 581 -23.29 2.09 11.69
CA ARG A 581 -22.54 0.90 11.27
C ARG A 581 -21.04 1.14 11.19
N TYR A 582 -20.29 0.21 11.75
CA TYR A 582 -18.83 0.17 11.61
C TYR A 582 -18.41 -0.51 10.32
N CYS A 583 -17.43 0.07 9.65
CA CYS A 583 -16.80 -0.45 8.42
C CYS A 583 -15.38 -0.93 8.75
N LEU A 584 -15.27 -2.10 9.35
CA LEU A 584 -14.01 -2.69 9.77
C LEU A 584 -13.43 -3.61 8.70
N TYR A 585 -12.11 -3.61 8.60
CA TYR A 585 -11.39 -4.52 7.71
C TYR A 585 -11.07 -5.84 8.43
N PRO A 586 -11.06 -6.97 7.71
CA PRO A 586 -10.61 -8.23 8.29
C PRO A 586 -9.17 -8.13 8.77
N THR A 587 -8.93 -8.56 10.02
CA THR A 587 -7.61 -8.64 10.66
C THR A 587 -7.40 -10.02 11.24
N GLY A 588 -6.15 -10.46 11.40
CA GLY A 588 -5.84 -11.79 11.94
C GLY A 588 -5.27 -12.75 10.92
N LEU A 589 -5.02 -13.98 11.34
CA LEU A 589 -4.65 -15.10 10.46
C LEU A 589 -5.91 -15.58 9.76
N LEU A 590 -6.13 -15.15 8.51
CA LEU A 590 -7.37 -15.43 7.76
C LEU A 590 -7.40 -16.85 7.20
N CYS A 591 -6.23 -17.50 7.06
CA CYS A 591 -6.07 -18.90 6.70
C CYS A 591 -5.10 -19.57 7.68
N ALA A 592 -5.24 -20.89 7.85
CA ALA A 592 -4.31 -21.66 8.65
C ALA A 592 -2.91 -21.64 8.03
N PRO A 593 -1.85 -21.32 8.81
CA PRO A 593 -0.48 -21.41 8.33
C PRO A 593 -0.16 -22.82 7.85
N LYS A 594 0.58 -22.92 6.74
CA LYS A 594 1.07 -24.16 6.15
C LYS A 594 2.51 -24.37 6.58
N VAL A 595 2.81 -25.58 7.01
CA VAL A 595 4.18 -25.99 7.37
C VAL A 595 4.56 -27.19 6.52
N TYR A 596 5.74 -27.12 5.88
CA TYR A 596 6.30 -28.20 5.09
C TYR A 596 7.57 -28.67 5.78
N PHE A 597 7.59 -29.91 6.28
CA PHE A 597 8.76 -30.51 6.92
C PHE A 597 9.66 -31.19 5.88
N GLU A 598 10.98 -31.10 6.05
CA GLU A 598 11.96 -31.75 5.16
C GLU A 598 11.86 -33.28 5.23
N GLU A 599 11.54 -33.85 6.39
CA GLU A 599 11.31 -35.27 6.58
C GLU A 599 9.83 -35.55 6.85
N SER A 600 9.35 -36.73 6.39
CA SER A 600 7.95 -37.14 6.64
C SER A 600 7.77 -37.46 8.13
N ILE A 601 7.10 -36.60 8.86
CA ILE A 601 6.84 -36.76 10.28
C ILE A 601 5.43 -37.31 10.49
N CYS A 602 5.35 -38.45 11.20
CA CYS A 602 4.07 -38.94 11.73
C CYS A 602 3.66 -38.08 12.94
N PHE A 603 2.77 -37.13 12.78
CA PHE A 603 2.17 -36.41 13.89
C PHE A 603 1.21 -37.32 14.67
N GLY A 604 1.68 -37.86 15.79
CA GLY A 604 0.82 -38.50 16.78
C GLY A 604 -0.05 -37.42 17.46
N GLY A 605 -1.32 -37.26 17.05
CA GLY A 605 -2.29 -36.48 17.81
C GLY A 605 -2.77 -35.14 17.24
N ILE A 606 -2.23 -34.64 16.13
CA ILE A 606 -2.81 -33.49 15.42
C ILE A 606 -3.77 -34.01 14.34
N GLN A 607 -5.05 -33.75 14.48
CA GLN A 607 -6.06 -34.12 13.49
C GLN A 607 -5.70 -33.53 12.11
N ARG A 608 -5.62 -34.42 11.10
CA ARG A 608 -5.43 -34.09 9.68
C ARG A 608 -6.54 -33.18 9.15
#